data_83d0c28a22daa03eb9f812458f75a8c7
#
_entry.id   83d0c28a22daa03eb9f812458f75a8c7
#
_cell.length_a   1.000
_cell.length_b   1.000
_cell.length_c   1.000
_cell.angle_alpha   90.00
_cell.angle_beta   90.00
_cell.angle_gamma   90.00
#
_symmetry.space_group_name_H-M   'P 1'
#
loop_
_entity.id
_entity.type
_entity.pdbx_description
1 polymer ?
#
loop_
_entity_poly.entity_id
_entity_poly.type
_entity_poly.pdbx_seq_one_letter_code
_entity_poly.pdbx_strand_id
1 'polypeptide(L)'
;MKTYIFDLDGVLIDSAHMMEQAWNICELEHKLTQPFSEYFKHIGKPFRDIMKELGIDEVEAVKHTYDKASLELMEYCLEFYDGVEDTLKELKKKNKIAVVTSKTANRTSVILDHLDVEFDYVVSPKKGLRGKPAPDQILFCLAMTQTDPKDAVYIGDMQVDYEAATRAGIDFIHASYGYGKCDHSVKSIENLNSLLD
;
A
#
# COMPACT_ATOMS: atom_id res chain seq x y z
N MET A 1 -2.82 21.64 -11.13
CA MET A 1 -2.23 21.01 -9.91
C MET A 1 -2.73 19.58 -9.89
N LYS A 2 -1.83 18.61 -9.93
CA LYS A 2 -2.19 17.18 -9.87
C LYS A 2 -2.21 16.66 -8.42
N THR A 3 -2.89 15.54 -8.21
CA THR A 3 -2.82 14.78 -6.96
C THR A 3 -2.18 13.43 -7.25
N TYR A 4 -1.04 13.18 -6.64
CA TYR A 4 -0.35 11.89 -6.68
C TYR A 4 -0.77 11.07 -5.47
N ILE A 5 -1.38 9.93 -5.73
CA ILE A 5 -1.87 9.01 -4.68
C ILE A 5 -0.98 7.77 -4.74
N PHE A 6 -0.32 7.45 -3.63
CA PHE A 6 0.62 6.35 -3.55
C PHE A 6 0.05 5.17 -2.76
N ASP A 7 0.29 3.94 -3.21
CA ASP A 7 0.32 2.83 -2.28
C ASP A 7 1.54 2.96 -1.36
N LEU A 8 1.61 2.16 -0.33
CA LEU A 8 2.68 2.19 0.66
C LEU A 8 3.67 1.03 0.45
N ASP A 9 3.19 -0.21 0.61
CA ASP A 9 4.00 -1.42 0.46
C ASP A 9 4.34 -1.66 -1.02
N GLY A 10 5.62 -1.86 -1.34
CA GLY A 10 6.07 -2.03 -2.72
C GLY A 10 6.17 -0.73 -3.53
N VAL A 11 5.81 0.42 -2.95
CA VAL A 11 5.87 1.73 -3.61
C VAL A 11 6.71 2.74 -2.86
N LEU A 12 6.41 3.00 -1.60
CA LEU A 12 7.20 3.89 -0.75
C LEU A 12 8.17 3.11 0.15
N ILE A 13 7.79 1.90 0.58
CA ILE A 13 8.61 1.04 1.44
C ILE A 13 8.81 -0.33 0.83
N ASP A 14 9.99 -0.90 1.05
CA ASP A 14 10.24 -2.34 0.89
C ASP A 14 9.97 -3.05 2.22
N SER A 15 8.79 -3.62 2.34
CA SER A 15 8.34 -4.32 3.54
C SER A 15 8.29 -5.84 3.41
N ALA A 16 8.77 -6.41 2.30
CA ALA A 16 8.67 -7.85 2.02
C ALA A 16 9.31 -8.69 3.12
N HIS A 17 10.54 -8.34 3.52
CA HIS A 17 11.25 -9.04 4.60
C HIS A 17 10.51 -8.93 5.95
N MET A 18 10.02 -7.74 6.28
CA MET A 18 9.25 -7.53 7.52
C MET A 18 7.94 -8.33 7.51
N MET A 19 7.25 -8.38 6.37
CA MET A 19 6.02 -9.17 6.20
C MET A 19 6.30 -10.66 6.39
N GLU A 20 7.42 -11.16 5.84
CA GLU A 20 7.84 -12.57 6.00
C GLU A 20 8.09 -12.92 7.47
N GLN A 21 8.84 -12.08 8.18
CA GLN A 21 9.11 -12.31 9.60
C GLN A 21 7.82 -12.29 10.43
N ALA A 22 6.91 -11.35 10.17
CA ALA A 22 5.62 -11.29 10.85
C ALA A 22 4.74 -12.52 10.56
N TRP A 23 4.77 -13.01 9.31
CA TRP A 23 4.05 -14.23 8.93
C TRP A 23 4.63 -15.47 9.58
N ASN A 24 5.94 -15.60 9.64
CA ASN A 24 6.61 -16.72 10.33
C ASN A 24 6.20 -16.80 11.81
N ILE A 25 6.01 -15.67 12.48
CA ILE A 25 5.47 -15.62 13.84
C ILE A 25 4.02 -16.15 13.87
N CYS A 26 3.19 -15.76 12.91
CA CYS A 26 1.82 -16.29 12.81
C CYS A 26 1.81 -17.80 12.53
N GLU A 27 2.67 -18.31 11.65
CA GLU A 27 2.81 -19.74 11.38
C GLU A 27 3.10 -20.52 12.66
N LEU A 28 4.02 -20.03 13.49
CA LEU A 28 4.40 -20.67 14.75
C LEU A 28 3.28 -20.61 15.81
N GLU A 29 2.70 -19.43 16.03
CA GLU A 29 1.68 -19.24 17.09
C GLU A 29 0.36 -19.92 16.77
N HIS A 30 -0.09 -19.85 15.51
CA HIS A 30 -1.39 -20.38 15.08
C HIS A 30 -1.29 -21.72 14.37
N LYS A 31 -0.08 -22.31 14.27
CA LYS A 31 0.18 -23.59 13.57
C LYS A 31 -0.35 -23.57 12.13
N LEU A 32 -0.14 -22.45 11.44
CA LEU A 32 -0.56 -22.32 10.06
C LEU A 32 0.30 -23.24 9.17
N THR A 33 -0.31 -23.77 8.13
CA THR A 33 0.37 -24.60 7.13
C THR A 33 0.64 -23.88 5.82
N GLN A 34 0.13 -22.68 5.70
CA GLN A 34 0.27 -21.82 4.51
C GLN A 34 1.57 -21.01 4.62
N PRO A 35 2.60 -21.31 3.80
CA PRO A 35 3.87 -20.60 3.86
C PRO A 35 3.72 -19.14 3.42
N PHE A 36 4.67 -18.29 3.84
CA PHE A 36 4.70 -16.88 3.45
C PHE A 36 4.52 -16.67 1.94
N SER A 37 5.10 -17.53 1.10
CA SER A 37 4.96 -17.44 -0.35
C SER A 37 3.52 -17.52 -0.86
N GLU A 38 2.62 -18.23 -0.14
CA GLU A 38 1.19 -18.25 -0.47
C GLU A 38 0.50 -16.98 0.01
N TYR A 39 0.82 -16.49 1.20
CA TYR A 39 0.33 -15.19 1.69
C TYR A 39 0.75 -14.05 0.76
N PHE A 40 2.02 -14.04 0.34
CA PHE A 40 2.61 -12.98 -0.48
C PHE A 40 1.96 -12.82 -1.86
N LYS A 41 1.42 -13.90 -2.44
CA LYS A 41 0.68 -13.84 -3.72
C LYS A 41 -0.57 -12.95 -3.68
N HIS A 42 -1.09 -12.71 -2.49
CA HIS A 42 -2.36 -12.00 -2.28
C HIS A 42 -2.19 -10.62 -1.63
N ILE A 43 -0.96 -10.19 -1.37
CA ILE A 43 -0.71 -8.87 -0.78
C ILE A 43 -1.35 -7.75 -1.61
N GLY A 44 -1.57 -6.60 -0.97
CA GLY A 44 -2.34 -5.50 -1.58
C GLY A 44 -3.85 -5.61 -1.35
N LYS A 45 -4.39 -6.82 -1.15
CA LYS A 45 -5.80 -7.04 -0.74
C LYS A 45 -6.00 -6.78 0.75
N PRO A 46 -7.25 -6.57 1.20
CA PRO A 46 -7.57 -6.56 2.63
C PRO A 46 -7.16 -7.86 3.32
N PHE A 47 -6.57 -7.77 4.51
CA PHE A 47 -6.06 -8.95 5.25
C PHE A 47 -7.12 -10.06 5.40
N ARG A 48 -8.37 -9.69 5.69
CA ARG A 48 -9.49 -10.65 5.83
C ARG A 48 -9.76 -11.43 4.54
N ASP A 49 -9.62 -10.78 3.39
CA ASP A 49 -9.81 -11.43 2.09
C ASP A 49 -8.67 -12.41 1.80
N ILE A 50 -7.44 -12.04 2.17
CA ILE A 50 -6.27 -12.95 2.08
C ILE A 50 -6.50 -14.20 2.95
N MET A 51 -6.92 -14.03 4.20
CA MET A 51 -7.18 -15.18 5.11
C MET A 51 -8.24 -16.12 4.53
N LYS A 52 -9.30 -15.55 3.96
CA LYS A 52 -10.35 -16.33 3.30
C LYS A 52 -9.82 -17.14 2.11
N GLU A 53 -8.97 -16.54 1.27
CA GLU A 53 -8.37 -17.23 0.12
C GLU A 53 -7.39 -18.32 0.56
N LEU A 54 -6.72 -18.14 1.69
CA LEU A 54 -5.83 -19.13 2.30
C LEU A 54 -6.57 -20.20 3.12
N GLY A 55 -7.89 -20.09 3.28
CA GLY A 55 -8.69 -21.03 4.08
C GLY A 55 -8.41 -20.96 5.58
N ILE A 56 -8.06 -19.77 6.08
CA ILE A 56 -7.78 -19.53 7.50
C ILE A 56 -9.00 -18.93 8.18
N ASP A 57 -9.61 -19.65 9.11
CA ASP A 57 -10.84 -19.25 9.77
C ASP A 57 -10.62 -18.32 10.98
N GLU A 58 -9.48 -18.43 11.68
CA GLU A 58 -9.14 -17.66 12.88
C GLU A 58 -8.61 -16.24 12.53
N VAL A 59 -9.30 -15.56 11.62
CA VAL A 59 -8.85 -14.30 11.00
C VAL A 59 -8.43 -13.24 12.01
N GLU A 60 -9.24 -12.99 13.05
CA GLU A 60 -8.96 -11.91 14.01
C GLU A 60 -7.77 -12.24 14.92
N ALA A 61 -7.60 -13.51 15.30
CA ALA A 61 -6.46 -13.93 16.11
C ALA A 61 -5.15 -13.83 15.32
N VAL A 62 -5.12 -14.35 14.08
CA VAL A 62 -3.96 -14.26 13.20
C VAL A 62 -3.64 -12.80 12.88
N LYS A 63 -4.67 -11.97 12.60
CA LYS A 63 -4.50 -10.54 12.37
C LYS A 63 -3.87 -9.83 13.56
N HIS A 64 -4.31 -10.14 14.78
CA HIS A 64 -3.76 -9.53 15.99
C HIS A 64 -2.28 -9.86 16.15
N THR A 65 -1.89 -11.12 15.98
CA THR A 65 -0.48 -11.56 16.02
C THR A 65 0.34 -10.87 14.93
N TYR A 66 -0.17 -10.86 13.68
CA TYR A 66 0.50 -10.22 12.56
C TYR A 66 0.71 -8.71 12.77
N ASP A 67 -0.33 -7.99 13.20
CA ASP A 67 -0.26 -6.55 13.44
C ASP A 67 0.74 -6.21 14.56
N LYS A 68 0.74 -7.00 15.66
CA LYS A 68 1.68 -6.85 16.76
C LYS A 68 3.11 -7.10 16.31
N ALA A 69 3.37 -8.26 15.68
CA ALA A 69 4.69 -8.60 15.17
C ALA A 69 5.21 -7.56 14.15
N SER A 70 4.34 -7.12 13.23
CA SER A 70 4.71 -6.08 12.26
C SER A 70 5.12 -4.76 12.91
N LEU A 71 4.43 -4.32 13.99
CA LEU A 71 4.78 -3.10 14.71
C LEU A 71 6.14 -3.22 15.42
N GLU A 72 6.39 -4.35 16.07
CA GLU A 72 7.67 -4.61 16.74
C GLU A 72 8.84 -4.68 15.74
N LEU A 73 8.62 -5.27 14.56
CA LEU A 73 9.63 -5.40 13.52
C LEU A 73 9.92 -4.07 12.78
N MET A 74 8.98 -3.12 12.75
CA MET A 74 9.20 -1.82 12.10
C MET A 74 10.41 -1.08 12.66
N GLU A 75 10.68 -1.21 13.94
CA GLU A 75 11.83 -0.57 14.60
C GLU A 75 13.19 -1.01 14.02
N TYR A 76 13.23 -2.20 13.41
CA TYR A 76 14.47 -2.84 12.93
C TYR A 76 14.51 -3.15 11.44
N CYS A 77 13.34 -3.23 10.80
CA CYS A 77 13.20 -3.76 9.43
C CYS A 77 12.46 -2.79 8.49
N LEU A 78 12.25 -1.53 8.88
CA LEU A 78 11.60 -0.56 8.00
C LEU A 78 12.62 -0.01 7.01
N GLU A 79 12.37 -0.24 5.72
CA GLU A 79 13.19 0.25 4.63
C GLU A 79 12.34 1.06 3.65
N PHE A 80 12.78 2.27 3.30
CA PHE A 80 12.20 3.06 2.23
C PHE A 80 12.96 2.81 0.94
N TYR A 81 12.27 2.84 -0.19
CA TYR A 81 12.96 2.83 -1.47
C TYR A 81 13.79 4.10 -1.65
N ASP A 82 14.87 3.98 -2.43
CA ASP A 82 15.78 5.09 -2.69
C ASP A 82 15.07 6.32 -3.27
N GLY A 83 15.36 7.49 -2.73
CA GLY A 83 14.85 8.77 -3.21
C GLY A 83 13.38 9.06 -2.89
N VAL A 84 12.69 8.24 -2.10
CA VAL A 84 11.27 8.43 -1.76
C VAL A 84 11.04 9.80 -1.13
N GLU A 85 11.76 10.15 -0.08
CA GLU A 85 11.53 11.41 0.65
C GLU A 85 11.79 12.63 -0.22
N ASP A 86 12.89 12.63 -0.97
CA ASP A 86 13.26 13.74 -1.85
C ASP A 86 12.23 13.92 -2.98
N THR A 87 11.76 12.81 -3.58
CA THR A 87 10.74 12.84 -4.62
C THR A 87 9.41 13.39 -4.09
N LEU A 88 8.98 12.92 -2.92
CA LEU A 88 7.74 13.40 -2.29
C LEU A 88 7.83 14.90 -1.96
N LYS A 89 8.96 15.37 -1.40
CA LYS A 89 9.20 16.79 -1.14
C LYS A 89 9.15 17.64 -2.41
N GLU A 90 9.72 17.14 -3.50
CA GLU A 90 9.71 17.86 -4.78
C GLU A 90 8.31 17.92 -5.39
N LEU A 91 7.59 16.79 -5.42
CA LEU A 91 6.20 16.74 -5.90
C LEU A 91 5.29 17.68 -5.11
N LYS A 92 5.45 17.70 -3.78
CA LYS A 92 4.64 18.52 -2.87
C LYS A 92 4.72 20.02 -3.13
N LYS A 93 5.81 20.53 -3.73
CA LYS A 93 5.96 21.95 -4.04
C LYS A 93 4.88 22.50 -4.96
N LYS A 94 4.31 21.69 -5.85
CA LYS A 94 3.36 22.10 -6.88
C LYS A 94 2.11 21.24 -6.97
N ASN A 95 2.06 20.13 -6.22
CA ASN A 95 1.03 19.12 -6.32
C ASN A 95 0.56 18.70 -4.92
N LYS A 96 -0.57 18.02 -4.85
CA LYS A 96 -0.99 17.29 -3.66
C LYS A 96 -0.38 15.89 -3.69
N ILE A 97 -0.05 15.37 -2.51
CA ILE A 97 0.40 14.00 -2.32
C ILE A 97 -0.45 13.31 -1.27
N ALA A 98 -0.87 12.11 -1.54
CA ALA A 98 -1.73 11.32 -0.65
C ALA A 98 -1.30 9.85 -0.62
N VAL A 99 -1.70 9.12 0.41
CA VAL A 99 -1.50 7.67 0.52
C VAL A 99 -2.84 6.98 0.59
N VAL A 100 -3.00 5.88 -0.16
CA VAL A 100 -4.13 4.95 -0.04
C VAL A 100 -3.57 3.54 0.04
N THR A 101 -3.71 2.90 1.20
CA THR A 101 -3.07 1.62 1.50
C THR A 101 -4.04 0.61 2.13
N SER A 102 -3.73 -0.68 2.02
CA SER A 102 -4.40 -1.77 2.74
C SER A 102 -3.84 -1.98 4.16
N LYS A 103 -2.75 -1.28 4.52
CA LYS A 103 -2.14 -1.33 5.85
C LYS A 103 -3.00 -0.58 6.89
N THR A 104 -3.08 -1.10 8.12
CA THR A 104 -3.85 -0.49 9.21
C THR A 104 -3.36 0.92 9.55
N ALA A 105 -4.26 1.80 10.00
CA ALA A 105 -3.95 3.20 10.28
C ALA A 105 -2.78 3.38 11.28
N ASN A 106 -2.73 2.55 12.34
CA ASN A 106 -1.66 2.61 13.32
C ASN A 106 -0.28 2.31 12.67
N ARG A 107 -0.17 1.23 11.89
CA ARG A 107 1.07 0.88 11.19
C ARG A 107 1.43 1.92 10.13
N THR A 108 0.45 2.45 9.41
CA THR A 108 0.66 3.51 8.42
C THR A 108 1.22 4.76 9.06
N SER A 109 0.64 5.22 10.18
CA SER A 109 1.13 6.41 10.89
C SER A 109 2.59 6.25 11.33
N VAL A 110 2.92 5.12 11.98
CA VAL A 110 4.31 4.85 12.41
C VAL A 110 5.29 4.92 11.24
N ILE A 111 4.94 4.38 10.08
CA ILE A 111 5.82 4.42 8.89
C ILE A 111 5.98 5.85 8.38
N LEU A 112 4.88 6.57 8.20
CA LEU A 112 4.91 7.91 7.61
C LEU A 112 5.57 8.93 8.54
N ASP A 113 5.57 8.71 9.86
CA ASP A 113 6.26 9.55 10.85
C ASP A 113 7.80 9.52 10.70
N HIS A 114 8.35 8.55 9.95
CA HIS A 114 9.79 8.52 9.60
C HIS A 114 10.15 9.41 8.40
N LEU A 115 9.15 9.93 7.66
CA LEU A 115 9.36 10.84 6.55
C LEU A 115 9.14 12.28 7.01
N ASP A 116 10.09 13.16 6.70
CA ASP A 116 9.91 14.62 6.88
C ASP A 116 9.07 15.21 5.73
N VAL A 117 7.87 14.64 5.53
CA VAL A 117 6.92 15.01 4.48
C VAL A 117 5.50 14.94 5.00
N GLU A 118 4.76 16.03 4.88
CA GLU A 118 3.33 16.07 5.23
C GLU A 118 2.47 15.69 4.02
N PHE A 119 1.69 14.62 4.14
CA PHE A 119 0.70 14.23 3.14
C PHE A 119 -0.59 15.04 3.26
N ASP A 120 -1.19 15.39 2.12
CA ASP A 120 -2.49 16.10 2.11
C ASP A 120 -3.62 15.22 2.65
N TYR A 121 -3.53 13.91 2.40
CA TYR A 121 -4.45 12.93 3.01
C TYR A 121 -3.85 11.52 3.03
N VAL A 122 -4.28 10.74 4.03
CA VAL A 122 -3.89 9.33 4.19
C VAL A 122 -5.14 8.49 4.42
N VAL A 123 -5.33 7.46 3.59
CA VAL A 123 -6.46 6.52 3.70
C VAL A 123 -5.92 5.13 3.99
N SER A 124 -6.25 4.64 5.18
CA SER A 124 -6.10 3.24 5.59
C SER A 124 -7.48 2.56 5.62
N PRO A 125 -7.56 1.24 5.83
CA PRO A 125 -8.84 0.52 5.94
C PRO A 125 -9.77 1.18 6.95
N LYS A 126 -11.00 1.46 6.52
CA LYS A 126 -12.01 2.15 7.32
C LYS A 126 -13.37 1.48 7.16
N LYS A 127 -14.13 1.41 8.26
CA LYS A 127 -15.51 0.87 8.23
C LYS A 127 -16.37 1.63 7.20
N GLY A 128 -17.03 0.88 6.34
CA GLY A 128 -17.90 1.43 5.29
C GLY A 128 -17.20 1.65 3.94
N LEU A 129 -15.88 1.50 3.86
CA LEU A 129 -15.14 1.49 2.60
C LEU A 129 -14.61 0.08 2.31
N ARG A 130 -14.84 -0.40 1.08
CA ARG A 130 -14.23 -1.64 0.60
C ARG A 130 -12.75 -1.35 0.29
N GLY A 131 -11.89 -2.33 0.52
CA GLY A 131 -10.48 -2.26 0.13
C GLY A 131 -10.27 -2.60 -1.35
N LYS A 132 -9.05 -2.37 -1.84
CA LYS A 132 -8.62 -2.76 -3.19
C LYS A 132 -8.95 -4.24 -3.49
N PRO A 133 -9.44 -4.58 -4.65
CA PRO A 133 -9.56 -3.80 -5.88
C PRO A 133 -10.83 -2.93 -6.01
N ALA A 134 -11.59 -2.69 -4.94
CA ALA A 134 -12.70 -1.72 -4.98
C ALA A 134 -12.14 -0.29 -4.99
N PRO A 135 -12.83 0.67 -5.64
CA PRO A 135 -12.35 2.05 -5.79
C PRO A 135 -12.61 2.92 -4.55
N ASP A 136 -13.31 2.42 -3.53
CA ASP A 136 -13.91 3.19 -2.45
C ASP A 136 -12.88 4.07 -1.71
N GLN A 137 -11.71 3.52 -1.40
CA GLN A 137 -10.65 4.26 -0.69
C GLN A 137 -10.06 5.36 -1.56
N ILE A 138 -9.87 5.12 -2.87
CA ILE A 138 -9.38 6.14 -3.82
C ILE A 138 -10.42 7.24 -3.97
N LEU A 139 -11.69 6.90 -4.19
CA LEU A 139 -12.77 7.89 -4.31
C LEU A 139 -12.91 8.73 -3.03
N PHE A 140 -12.76 8.10 -1.87
CA PHE A 140 -12.74 8.82 -0.60
C PHE A 140 -11.55 9.78 -0.51
N CYS A 141 -10.36 9.34 -0.93
CA CYS A 141 -9.17 10.20 -1.00
C CYS A 141 -9.39 11.41 -1.93
N LEU A 142 -9.97 11.21 -3.12
CA LEU A 142 -10.30 12.30 -4.05
C LEU A 142 -11.24 13.32 -3.42
N ALA A 143 -12.28 12.85 -2.72
CA ALA A 143 -13.22 13.73 -2.03
C ALA A 143 -12.54 14.56 -0.93
N MET A 144 -11.68 13.92 -0.13
CA MET A 144 -10.97 14.60 0.97
C MET A 144 -9.90 15.56 0.49
N THR A 145 -9.25 15.27 -0.63
CA THR A 145 -8.27 16.16 -1.26
C THR A 145 -8.92 17.18 -2.20
N GLN A 146 -10.24 17.13 -2.38
CA GLN A 146 -10.99 17.99 -3.32
C GLN A 146 -10.37 17.95 -4.72
N THR A 147 -10.17 16.73 -5.25
CA THR A 147 -9.51 16.50 -6.53
C THR A 147 -10.47 15.83 -7.50
N ASP A 148 -10.56 16.36 -8.72
CA ASP A 148 -11.28 15.69 -9.80
C ASP A 148 -10.50 14.46 -10.30
N PRO A 149 -11.16 13.37 -10.71
CA PRO A 149 -10.49 12.18 -11.20
C PRO A 149 -9.45 12.42 -12.30
N LYS A 150 -9.73 13.33 -13.24
CA LYS A 150 -8.82 13.69 -14.34
C LYS A 150 -7.50 14.35 -13.89
N ASP A 151 -7.48 14.88 -12.68
CA ASP A 151 -6.33 15.57 -12.08
C ASP A 151 -5.60 14.71 -11.06
N ALA A 152 -5.95 13.42 -10.97
CA ALA A 152 -5.34 12.45 -10.08
C ALA A 152 -4.63 11.31 -10.82
N VAL A 153 -3.60 10.78 -10.19
CA VAL A 153 -2.90 9.58 -10.64
C VAL A 153 -2.60 8.69 -9.43
N TYR A 154 -2.81 7.39 -9.58
CA TYR A 154 -2.45 6.40 -8.57
C TYR A 154 -1.14 5.70 -8.94
N ILE A 155 -0.22 5.61 -8.00
CA ILE A 155 1.04 4.90 -8.13
C ILE A 155 0.94 3.65 -7.26
N GLY A 156 1.01 2.48 -7.89
CA GLY A 156 0.90 1.17 -7.24
C GLY A 156 1.75 0.14 -7.94
N ASP A 157 2.02 -0.97 -7.28
CA ASP A 157 2.87 -2.04 -7.80
C ASP A 157 2.08 -3.32 -8.14
N MET A 158 0.82 -3.43 -7.67
CA MET A 158 0.04 -4.65 -7.77
C MET A 158 -1.13 -4.51 -8.75
N GLN A 159 -1.58 -5.66 -9.29
CA GLN A 159 -2.78 -5.74 -10.13
C GLN A 159 -4.04 -5.15 -9.46
N VAL A 160 -4.18 -5.34 -8.14
CA VAL A 160 -5.32 -4.78 -7.38
C VAL A 160 -5.32 -3.26 -7.32
N ASP A 161 -4.15 -2.62 -7.42
CA ASP A 161 -3.99 -1.17 -7.49
C ASP A 161 -4.48 -0.63 -8.82
N TYR A 162 -4.03 -1.26 -9.91
CA TYR A 162 -4.50 -0.94 -11.26
C TYR A 162 -6.03 -1.06 -11.37
N GLU A 163 -6.59 -2.15 -10.86
CA GLU A 163 -8.05 -2.35 -10.89
C GLU A 163 -8.79 -1.30 -10.06
N ALA A 164 -8.27 -0.95 -8.87
CA ALA A 164 -8.87 0.08 -8.03
C ALA A 164 -8.81 1.46 -8.69
N ALA A 165 -7.68 1.84 -9.27
CA ALA A 165 -7.50 3.10 -10.01
C ALA A 165 -8.41 3.17 -11.24
N THR A 166 -8.46 2.10 -12.03
CA THR A 166 -9.33 2.01 -13.22
C THR A 166 -10.80 2.17 -12.84
N ARG A 167 -11.25 1.48 -11.78
CA ARG A 167 -12.64 1.58 -11.28
C ARG A 167 -12.95 2.95 -10.66
N ALA A 168 -11.94 3.64 -10.14
CA ALA A 168 -12.07 5.02 -9.66
C ALA A 168 -12.07 6.06 -10.80
N GLY A 169 -11.70 5.65 -12.02
CA GLY A 169 -11.64 6.53 -13.20
C GLY A 169 -10.47 7.49 -13.19
N ILE A 170 -9.34 7.10 -12.57
CA ILE A 170 -8.11 7.89 -12.52
C ILE A 170 -6.97 7.20 -13.27
N ASP A 171 -5.95 7.98 -13.64
CA ASP A 171 -4.74 7.46 -14.24
C ASP A 171 -3.99 6.53 -13.27
N PHE A 172 -3.24 5.57 -13.82
CA PHE A 172 -2.40 4.65 -13.07
C PHE A 172 -0.97 4.65 -13.60
N ILE A 173 0.00 4.59 -12.70
CA ILE A 173 1.41 4.39 -12.98
C ILE A 173 1.89 3.15 -12.21
N HIS A 174 2.47 2.20 -12.91
CA HIS A 174 3.01 0.98 -12.31
C HIS A 174 4.42 1.22 -11.78
N ALA A 175 4.60 1.00 -10.48
CA ALA A 175 5.90 0.96 -9.82
C ALA A 175 6.53 -0.42 -10.05
N SER A 176 7.31 -0.59 -11.13
CA SER A 176 7.86 -1.89 -11.55
C SER A 176 9.00 -2.39 -10.66
N TYR A 177 9.46 -1.56 -9.75
CA TYR A 177 10.45 -1.92 -8.72
C TYR A 177 9.81 -2.57 -7.47
N GLY A 178 8.49 -2.56 -7.38
CA GLY A 178 7.72 -3.19 -6.29
C GLY A 178 7.58 -4.72 -6.46
N TYR A 179 6.58 -5.29 -5.82
CA TYR A 179 6.45 -6.75 -5.69
C TYR A 179 5.69 -7.41 -6.83
N GLY A 180 4.76 -6.69 -7.44
CA GLY A 180 3.83 -7.23 -8.41
C GLY A 180 4.21 -6.99 -9.85
N LYS A 181 3.39 -7.57 -10.71
CA LYS A 181 3.41 -7.30 -12.16
C LYS A 181 2.05 -6.79 -12.57
N CYS A 182 2.04 -5.83 -13.47
CA CYS A 182 0.84 -5.37 -14.12
C CYS A 182 0.83 -5.87 -15.57
N ASP A 183 -0.16 -6.69 -15.90
CA ASP A 183 -0.26 -7.30 -17.24
C ASP A 183 -0.84 -6.33 -18.30
N HIS A 184 -1.00 -5.06 -17.93
CA HIS A 184 -1.59 -4.03 -18.78
C HIS A 184 -0.51 -3.12 -19.38
N SER A 185 -0.76 -2.61 -20.58
CA SER A 185 0.09 -1.59 -21.22
C SER A 185 -0.17 -0.23 -20.54
N VAL A 186 0.44 -0.03 -19.38
CA VAL A 186 0.36 1.20 -18.59
C VAL A 186 1.72 1.88 -18.49
N LYS A 187 1.75 3.18 -18.19
CA LYS A 187 3.01 3.87 -17.87
C LYS A 187 3.64 3.16 -16.67
N SER A 188 4.90 2.80 -16.80
CA SER A 188 5.68 2.15 -15.74
C SER A 188 6.89 3.02 -15.39
N ILE A 189 7.31 2.96 -14.13
CA ILE A 189 8.51 3.61 -13.61
C ILE A 189 9.38 2.59 -12.90
N GLU A 190 10.71 2.72 -13.08
CA GLU A 190 11.71 1.82 -12.47
C GLU A 190 12.22 2.33 -11.11
N ASN A 191 11.86 3.54 -10.75
CA ASN A 191 12.11 4.18 -9.46
C ASN A 191 11.17 5.38 -9.29
N LEU A 192 10.99 5.85 -8.06
CA LEU A 192 10.05 6.91 -7.78
C LEU A 192 10.46 8.27 -8.38
N ASN A 193 11.77 8.53 -8.49
CA ASN A 193 12.30 9.77 -9.05
C ASN A 193 11.85 10.01 -10.51
N SER A 194 11.53 8.95 -11.25
CA SER A 194 10.98 9.05 -12.62
C SER A 194 9.62 9.78 -12.70
N LEU A 195 9.01 10.11 -11.57
CA LEU A 195 7.82 10.96 -11.53
C LEU A 195 8.12 12.45 -11.70
N LEU A 196 9.40 12.84 -11.55
CA LEU A 196 9.84 14.24 -11.66
C LEU A 196 10.18 14.64 -13.11
N ASP A 197 10.33 13.66 -14.01
CA ASP A 197 10.59 13.82 -15.45
C ASP A 197 9.27 14.04 -16.21
#